data_dfafc8d9dc764fddf183c694953a4d16
#
_entry.id   dfafc8d9dc764fddf183c694953a4d16
#
_cell.length_a   1.000
_cell.length_b   1.000
_cell.length_c   1.000
_cell.angle_alpha   90.00
_cell.angle_beta   90.00
_cell.angle_gamma   90.00
#
_symmetry.space_group_name_H-M   'P 1'
#
loop_
_entity.id
_entity.type
_entity.pdbx_description
1 polymer ?
#
loop_
_entity_poly.entity_id
_entity_poly.type
_entity_poly.pdbx_seq_one_letter_code
_entity_poly.pdbx_strand_id
1 'polypeptide(L)'
;PESEVVADGKLYTSRYIKKAMIGNNRHDWHTGYIAVCDNKNCGSVNYSVVPPSKEGIPCISCGKKLKSMNFFESIEPRSGFVTERKDKDVPMTKQEKNYPSEDYYIGNTSAKTIDKYYFSFNGIELQVESTTNDSLMVKSSTNFYVCPLCGYSVAEDEGIGEKDIEKQMRAGALFVETSKAHESLFGQYNCNSKKLDRRSLHHVFNTDVAKITFNCDTSDYNTMVSVVYAILN
;
A
#
# COMPACT_ATOMS: atom_id res chain seq x y z
N PRO A 1 2.15 2.40 -10.66
CA PRO A 1 3.24 2.25 -11.64
C PRO A 1 3.17 0.91 -12.34
N GLU A 2 3.83 0.78 -13.49
CA GLU A 2 3.89 -0.41 -14.35
C GLU A 2 2.55 -0.82 -15.01
N SER A 3 1.45 -0.17 -14.71
CA SER A 3 0.19 -0.41 -15.43
C SER A 3 0.28 0.09 -16.85
N GLU A 4 -0.32 -0.65 -17.77
CA GLU A 4 -0.33 -0.34 -19.19
C GLU A 4 -1.67 0.26 -19.60
N VAL A 5 -1.62 1.32 -20.39
CA VAL A 5 -2.80 2.03 -20.93
C VAL A 5 -2.68 2.10 -22.44
N VAL A 6 -3.75 1.72 -23.14
CA VAL A 6 -3.85 1.87 -24.58
C VAL A 6 -4.50 3.21 -24.90
N ALA A 7 -3.80 4.05 -25.66
CA ALA A 7 -4.32 5.30 -26.18
C ALA A 7 -3.85 5.48 -27.62
N ASP A 8 -4.74 5.95 -28.51
CA ASP A 8 -4.46 6.17 -29.95
C ASP A 8 -3.78 4.98 -30.65
N GLY A 9 -4.19 3.75 -30.28
CA GLY A 9 -3.64 2.53 -30.86
C GLY A 9 -2.20 2.18 -30.42
N LYS A 10 -1.70 2.85 -29.39
CA LYS A 10 -0.38 2.64 -28.79
C LYS A 10 -0.51 2.26 -27.33
N LEU A 11 0.46 1.50 -26.84
CA LEU A 11 0.58 1.06 -25.46
C LEU A 11 1.57 1.95 -24.71
N TYR A 12 1.13 2.50 -23.61
CA TYR A 12 1.92 3.35 -22.70
C TYR A 12 2.05 2.70 -21.34
N THR A 13 3.24 2.70 -20.77
CA THR A 13 3.49 2.17 -19.43
C THR A 13 3.52 3.31 -18.41
N SER A 14 2.79 3.17 -17.31
CA SER A 14 2.80 4.10 -16.19
C SER A 14 4.12 3.98 -15.41
N ARG A 15 4.93 5.05 -15.41
CA ARG A 15 6.29 5.06 -14.82
C ARG A 15 6.48 6.08 -13.71
N TYR A 16 5.61 7.06 -13.60
CA TYR A 16 5.81 8.16 -12.65
C TYR A 16 4.64 8.30 -11.71
N ILE A 17 4.95 8.46 -10.43
CA ILE A 17 3.97 8.84 -9.41
C ILE A 17 3.95 10.37 -9.35
N LYS A 18 2.83 10.96 -9.77
CA LYS A 18 2.69 12.42 -9.83
C LYS A 18 2.64 13.02 -8.42
N LYS A 19 3.46 14.05 -8.20
CA LYS A 19 3.43 14.84 -6.97
C LYS A 19 2.26 15.83 -6.99
N ALA A 20 1.57 15.98 -5.86
CA ALA A 20 0.58 17.02 -5.67
C ALA A 20 1.25 18.37 -5.34
N MET A 21 0.57 19.45 -5.62
CA MET A 21 0.97 20.77 -5.10
C MET A 21 0.55 20.83 -3.63
N ILE A 22 1.51 20.88 -2.72
CA ILE A 22 1.29 20.97 -1.28
C ILE A 22 1.73 22.36 -0.82
N GLY A 23 0.75 23.24 -0.55
CA GLY A 23 1.03 24.60 -0.07
C GLY A 23 1.91 25.42 -1.03
N ASN A 24 2.53 26.47 -0.55
CA ASN A 24 3.32 27.48 -1.26
C ASN A 24 4.30 26.94 -2.33
N ASN A 25 3.79 26.50 -3.48
CA ASN A 25 4.54 26.01 -4.65
C ASN A 25 5.45 24.78 -4.41
N ARG A 26 5.27 24.07 -3.31
CA ARG A 26 5.98 22.81 -3.05
C ARG A 26 5.20 21.64 -3.64
N HIS A 27 5.83 20.86 -4.48
CA HIS A 27 5.30 19.60 -4.99
C HIS A 27 5.85 18.42 -4.17
N ASP A 28 4.94 17.64 -3.58
CA ASP A 28 5.32 16.43 -2.82
C ASP A 28 4.21 15.37 -2.89
N TRP A 29 4.46 14.21 -2.36
CA TRP A 29 3.45 13.18 -2.19
C TRP A 29 2.75 13.28 -0.85
N HIS A 30 1.51 12.83 -0.80
CA HIS A 30 0.90 12.45 0.46
C HIS A 30 1.56 11.16 0.92
N THR A 31 2.16 11.18 2.10
CA THR A 31 2.86 10.03 2.66
C THR A 31 2.16 9.55 3.92
N GLY A 32 2.32 8.26 4.19
CA GLY A 32 1.90 7.61 5.44
C GLY A 32 2.97 6.63 5.89
N TYR A 33 2.82 6.17 7.10
CA TYR A 33 3.73 5.24 7.75
C TYR A 33 2.97 3.98 8.10
N ILE A 34 3.44 2.85 7.63
CA ILE A 34 2.78 1.54 7.76
C ILE A 34 3.69 0.61 8.53
N ALA A 35 3.15 -0.13 9.49
CA ALA A 35 3.84 -1.21 10.17
C ALA A 35 2.94 -2.44 10.30
N VAL A 36 3.52 -3.61 10.09
CA VAL A 36 2.87 -4.88 10.44
C VAL A 36 3.25 -5.23 11.87
N CYS A 37 2.25 -5.59 12.68
CA CYS A 37 2.49 -6.00 14.06
C CYS A 37 3.32 -7.30 14.08
N ASP A 38 4.45 -7.26 14.77
CA ASP A 38 5.38 -8.37 14.92
C ASP A 38 4.98 -9.39 16.02
N ASN A 39 3.79 -9.23 16.60
CA ASN A 39 3.20 -10.24 17.48
C ASN A 39 2.70 -11.40 16.60
N LYS A 40 3.24 -12.61 16.82
CA LYS A 40 2.95 -13.82 16.03
C LYS A 40 1.46 -14.15 15.90
N ASN A 41 0.65 -13.75 16.89
CA ASN A 41 -0.78 -14.02 16.93
C ASN A 41 -1.63 -12.80 16.49
N CYS A 42 -1.00 -11.77 15.92
CA CYS A 42 -1.71 -10.54 15.54
C CYS A 42 -1.58 -10.25 14.04
N GLY A 43 -0.37 -9.92 13.58
CA GLY A 43 -0.13 -9.60 12.17
C GLY A 43 -0.87 -8.37 11.62
N SER A 44 -1.58 -7.62 12.48
CA SER A 44 -2.39 -6.48 12.03
C SER A 44 -1.54 -5.36 11.46
N VAL A 45 -2.05 -4.71 10.43
CA VAL A 45 -1.44 -3.52 9.84
C VAL A 45 -1.83 -2.28 10.63
N ASN A 46 -0.86 -1.43 10.89
CA ASN A 46 -1.01 -0.18 11.62
C ASN A 46 -0.57 0.98 10.72
N TYR A 47 -1.30 2.06 10.76
CA TYR A 47 -1.10 3.22 9.90
C TYR A 47 -1.00 4.52 10.71
N SER A 48 -0.12 5.42 10.26
CA SER A 48 0.01 6.76 10.82
C SER A 48 0.27 7.77 9.70
N VAL A 49 -0.39 8.92 9.75
CA VAL A 49 -0.16 10.03 8.81
C VAL A 49 1.10 10.83 9.13
N VAL A 50 1.62 10.67 10.34
CA VAL A 50 2.85 11.34 10.79
C VAL A 50 3.90 10.31 11.16
N PRO A 51 5.20 10.64 11.05
CA PRO A 51 6.25 9.75 11.50
C PRO A 51 6.03 9.34 12.95
N PRO A 52 5.97 8.05 13.27
CA PRO A 52 5.82 7.60 14.65
C PRO A 52 6.99 8.08 15.52
N SER A 53 6.67 8.51 16.75
CA SER A 53 7.68 8.91 17.71
C SER A 53 8.60 7.74 18.08
N LYS A 54 9.77 8.04 18.67
CA LYS A 54 10.69 7.00 19.17
C LYS A 54 10.04 6.08 20.20
N GLU A 55 9.06 6.60 20.92
CA GLU A 55 8.29 5.82 21.90
C GLU A 55 7.39 4.79 21.26
N GLY A 56 7.07 4.95 19.98
CA GLY A 56 6.19 4.06 19.21
C GLY A 56 4.71 4.30 19.51
N ILE A 57 3.87 3.56 18.81
CA ILE A 57 2.41 3.59 18.97
C ILE A 57 1.88 2.19 19.30
N PRO A 58 0.76 2.06 20.03
CA PRO A 58 0.15 0.77 20.30
C PRO A 58 -0.45 0.18 19.02
N CYS A 59 -0.32 -1.12 18.84
CA CYS A 59 -1.01 -1.84 17.78
C CYS A 59 -2.52 -1.74 17.97
N ILE A 60 -3.24 -1.42 16.91
CA ILE A 60 -4.69 -1.22 16.93
C ILE A 60 -5.46 -2.48 17.38
N SER A 61 -4.92 -3.66 17.11
CA SER A 61 -5.61 -4.92 17.43
C SER A 61 -5.20 -5.53 18.77
N CYS A 62 -3.90 -5.60 19.08
CA CYS A 62 -3.43 -6.31 20.28
C CYS A 62 -2.78 -5.40 21.33
N GLY A 63 -2.69 -4.09 21.08
CA GLY A 63 -2.08 -3.12 21.99
C GLY A 63 -0.56 -3.21 22.13
N LYS A 64 0.11 -4.18 21.50
CA LYS A 64 1.58 -4.28 21.54
C LYS A 64 2.20 -3.01 20.98
N LYS A 65 3.19 -2.47 21.68
CA LYS A 65 3.88 -1.26 21.29
C LYS A 65 4.78 -1.49 20.09
N LEU A 66 4.50 -0.78 18.99
CA LEU A 66 5.27 -0.82 17.75
C LEU A 66 6.28 0.32 17.75
N LYS A 67 7.56 0.02 17.58
CA LYS A 67 8.63 1.01 17.54
C LYS A 67 8.62 1.76 16.21
N SER A 68 9.14 2.97 16.18
CA SER A 68 9.24 3.77 14.96
C SER A 68 10.00 3.07 13.82
N MET A 69 11.01 2.26 14.16
CA MET A 69 11.79 1.47 13.19
C MET A 69 10.99 0.36 12.49
N ASN A 70 9.83 -0.02 13.02
CA ASN A 70 8.95 -1.00 12.40
C ASN A 70 8.10 -0.37 11.27
N PHE A 71 8.04 0.96 11.23
CA PHE A 71 7.26 1.69 10.24
C PHE A 71 8.09 2.00 9.01
N PHE A 72 7.52 1.75 7.86
CA PHE A 72 8.07 2.16 6.58
C PHE A 72 7.17 3.20 5.92
N GLU A 73 7.81 4.11 5.20
CA GLU A 73 7.12 5.19 4.50
C GLU A 73 6.42 4.67 3.25
N SER A 74 5.20 5.12 3.04
CA SER A 74 4.33 4.73 1.95
C SER A 74 3.75 5.96 1.26
N ILE A 75 3.49 5.90 -0.04
CA ILE A 75 2.96 6.99 -0.84
C ILE A 75 1.48 6.75 -1.13
N GLU A 76 0.66 7.77 -0.90
CA GLU A 76 -0.71 7.82 -1.40
C GLU A 76 -0.74 8.62 -2.71
N PRO A 77 -0.96 7.98 -3.86
CA PRO A 77 -0.85 8.62 -5.18
C PRO A 77 -2.10 9.44 -5.55
N ARG A 78 -2.47 10.43 -4.73
CA ARG A 78 -3.68 11.26 -4.90
C ARG A 78 -3.71 12.03 -6.22
N SER A 79 -2.56 12.35 -6.79
CA SER A 79 -2.45 13.02 -8.08
C SER A 79 -2.33 12.04 -9.26
N GLY A 80 -2.43 10.73 -8.99
CA GLY A 80 -2.37 9.67 -9.97
C GLY A 80 -0.97 9.39 -10.50
N PHE A 81 -0.94 8.77 -11.67
CA PHE A 81 0.27 8.30 -12.34
C PHE A 81 0.41 8.96 -13.71
N VAL A 82 1.64 9.00 -14.21
CA VAL A 82 1.94 9.47 -15.57
C VAL A 82 2.72 8.38 -16.31
N THR A 83 2.40 8.21 -17.57
CA THR A 83 3.06 7.25 -18.44
C THR A 83 4.44 7.75 -18.87
N GLU A 84 5.33 6.83 -19.20
CA GLU A 84 6.53 7.16 -19.95
C GLU A 84 6.16 7.66 -21.36
N ARG A 85 7.08 8.40 -22.00
CA ARG A 85 6.85 8.93 -23.35
C ARG A 85 6.99 7.91 -24.45
N LYS A 86 7.71 6.82 -24.16
CA LYS A 86 7.92 5.74 -25.15
C LYS A 86 6.66 4.93 -25.25
N ASP A 87 6.05 4.99 -26.41
CA ASP A 87 4.96 4.10 -26.79
C ASP A 87 5.50 2.76 -27.28
N LYS A 88 4.67 1.76 -27.22
CA LYS A 88 4.89 0.43 -27.77
C LYS A 88 3.72 0.08 -28.68
N ASP A 89 3.95 -0.82 -29.63
CA ASP A 89 2.83 -1.39 -30.37
C ASP A 89 2.01 -2.28 -29.45
N VAL A 90 0.69 -2.22 -29.61
CA VAL A 90 -0.22 -3.06 -28.81
C VAL A 90 0.02 -4.52 -29.16
N PRO A 91 0.43 -5.39 -28.24
CA PRO A 91 0.64 -6.80 -28.53
C PRO A 91 -0.69 -7.48 -28.89
N MET A 92 -0.64 -8.46 -29.79
CA MET A 92 -1.84 -9.23 -30.17
C MET A 92 -2.47 -10.00 -29.01
N THR A 93 -1.67 -10.39 -28.02
CA THR A 93 -2.11 -11.01 -26.78
C THR A 93 -1.82 -10.07 -25.63
N LYS A 94 -2.87 -9.59 -24.95
CA LYS A 94 -2.74 -8.75 -23.77
C LYS A 94 -2.16 -9.59 -22.62
N GLN A 95 -0.96 -9.26 -22.18
CA GLN A 95 -0.45 -9.72 -20.90
C GLN A 95 -0.92 -8.73 -19.85
N GLU A 96 -1.87 -9.11 -19.03
CA GLU A 96 -2.26 -8.30 -17.88
C GLU A 96 -1.20 -8.44 -16.78
N LYS A 97 -0.43 -7.39 -16.55
CA LYS A 97 0.36 -7.26 -15.35
C LYS A 97 -0.59 -6.86 -14.24
N ASN A 98 -0.95 -7.81 -13.41
CA ASN A 98 -1.77 -7.55 -12.25
C ASN A 98 -0.87 -7.39 -11.02
N TYR A 99 -0.86 -6.18 -10.44
CA TYR A 99 -0.25 -5.94 -9.14
C TYR A 99 -1.34 -6.06 -8.09
N PRO A 100 -1.43 -7.19 -7.38
CA PRO A 100 -2.47 -7.39 -6.41
C PRO A 100 -2.37 -6.33 -5.30
N SER A 101 -3.52 -5.96 -4.78
CA SER A 101 -3.64 -5.13 -3.59
C SER A 101 -4.21 -5.96 -2.44
N GLU A 102 -3.96 -5.52 -1.24
CA GLU A 102 -4.44 -6.12 0.00
C GLU A 102 -5.21 -5.07 0.78
N ASP A 103 -6.36 -5.48 1.31
CA ASP A 103 -7.25 -4.61 2.08
C ASP A 103 -6.98 -4.78 3.57
N TYR A 104 -6.93 -3.66 4.29
CA TYR A 104 -6.65 -3.64 5.72
C TYR A 104 -7.62 -2.73 6.47
N TYR A 105 -8.07 -3.20 7.62
CA TYR A 105 -8.73 -2.35 8.59
C TYR A 105 -7.68 -1.58 9.39
N ILE A 106 -7.79 -0.25 9.39
CA ILE A 106 -6.88 0.63 10.12
C ILE A 106 -7.59 1.44 11.21
N GLY A 107 -8.91 1.44 11.21
CA GLY A 107 -9.73 2.15 12.18
C GLY A 107 -9.68 3.67 12.06
N ASN A 108 -10.71 4.32 12.58
CA ASN A 108 -10.80 5.76 12.65
C ASN A 108 -11.29 6.20 14.04
N THR A 109 -10.55 7.07 14.71
CA THR A 109 -10.95 7.61 16.02
C THR A 109 -12.26 8.40 15.98
N SER A 110 -12.66 8.86 14.80
CA SER A 110 -13.92 9.58 14.56
C SER A 110 -15.06 8.65 14.12
N ALA A 111 -14.81 7.35 13.99
CA ALA A 111 -15.84 6.37 13.67
C ALA A 111 -16.89 6.32 14.80
N LYS A 112 -18.15 6.21 14.43
CA LYS A 112 -19.26 6.10 15.38
C LYS A 112 -19.87 4.72 15.26
N THR A 113 -19.95 4.02 16.39
CA THR A 113 -20.73 2.78 16.48
C THR A 113 -22.21 3.12 16.36
N ILE A 114 -22.89 2.49 15.40
CA ILE A 114 -24.34 2.61 15.21
C ILE A 114 -25.05 1.54 16.02
N ASP A 115 -24.66 0.29 15.79
CA ASP A 115 -25.29 -0.91 16.33
C ASP A 115 -24.25 -1.89 16.84
N LYS A 116 -24.65 -2.64 17.88
CA LYS A 116 -23.84 -3.69 18.44
C LYS A 116 -24.71 -4.87 18.85
N TYR A 117 -24.47 -6.01 18.26
CA TYR A 117 -25.24 -7.23 18.46
C TYR A 117 -24.35 -8.32 19.06
N TYR A 118 -24.91 -9.12 19.93
CA TYR A 118 -24.26 -10.27 20.55
C TYR A 118 -25.08 -11.52 20.27
N PHE A 119 -24.42 -12.54 19.81
CA PHE A 119 -25.04 -13.83 19.55
C PHE A 119 -24.26 -14.91 20.30
N SER A 120 -24.96 -15.89 20.82
CA SER A 120 -24.35 -17.07 21.44
C SER A 120 -25.03 -18.31 20.87
N PHE A 121 -24.22 -19.21 20.35
CA PHE A 121 -24.70 -20.49 19.81
C PHE A 121 -23.69 -21.58 20.06
N ASN A 122 -24.09 -22.65 20.75
CA ASN A 122 -23.24 -23.82 21.08
C ASN A 122 -21.87 -23.45 21.69
N GLY A 123 -21.83 -22.44 22.57
CA GLY A 123 -20.62 -22.01 23.24
C GLY A 123 -19.71 -21.09 22.39
N ILE A 124 -20.12 -20.77 21.17
CA ILE A 124 -19.47 -19.75 20.33
C ILE A 124 -20.19 -18.43 20.59
N GLU A 125 -19.43 -17.43 20.97
CA GLU A 125 -19.92 -16.06 21.08
C GLU A 125 -19.49 -15.26 19.87
N LEU A 126 -20.46 -14.55 19.26
CA LEU A 126 -20.26 -13.69 18.13
C LEU A 126 -20.69 -12.26 18.51
N GLN A 127 -19.82 -11.31 18.31
CA GLN A 127 -20.14 -9.90 18.39
C GLN A 127 -20.08 -9.27 17.00
N VAL A 128 -21.15 -8.59 16.61
CA VAL A 128 -21.21 -7.79 15.38
C VAL A 128 -21.34 -6.33 15.78
N GLU A 129 -20.43 -5.49 15.33
CA GLU A 129 -20.42 -4.06 15.56
C GLU A 129 -20.42 -3.33 14.22
N SER A 130 -21.41 -2.46 14.00
CA SER A 130 -21.52 -1.62 12.83
C SER A 130 -21.03 -0.21 13.15
N THR A 131 -20.11 0.30 12.35
CA THR A 131 -19.54 1.65 12.51
C THR A 131 -19.72 2.44 11.23
N THR A 132 -19.93 3.76 11.37
CA THR A 132 -19.90 4.70 10.23
C THR A 132 -18.62 5.52 10.26
N ASN A 133 -18.20 5.95 9.08
CA ASN A 133 -17.02 6.78 8.89
C ASN A 133 -15.75 6.13 9.48
N ASP A 134 -15.66 4.83 9.36
CA ASP A 134 -14.46 4.09 9.74
C ASP A 134 -13.48 4.02 8.58
N SER A 135 -12.24 3.63 8.83
CA SER A 135 -11.17 3.70 7.83
C SER A 135 -10.65 2.33 7.45
N LEU A 136 -10.64 2.11 6.14
CA LEU A 136 -9.96 1.02 5.48
C LEU A 136 -8.79 1.56 4.66
N MET A 137 -7.81 0.70 4.42
CA MET A 137 -6.65 0.98 3.60
C MET A 137 -6.45 -0.13 2.59
N VAL A 138 -6.31 0.24 1.33
CA VAL A 138 -5.81 -0.65 0.28
C VAL A 138 -4.32 -0.38 0.11
N LYS A 139 -3.51 -1.41 0.14
CA LYS A 139 -2.05 -1.34 -0.02
C LYS A 139 -1.62 -2.25 -1.16
N SER A 140 -0.66 -1.79 -1.97
CA SER A 140 -0.02 -2.66 -2.96
C SER A 140 0.73 -3.81 -2.28
N SER A 141 0.58 -5.03 -2.80
CA SER A 141 1.36 -6.20 -2.32
C SER A 141 2.83 -6.07 -2.70
N THR A 142 3.11 -5.45 -3.85
CA THR A 142 4.46 -5.16 -4.33
C THR A 142 4.91 -3.78 -3.88
N ASN A 143 6.19 -3.65 -3.49
CA ASN A 143 6.81 -2.35 -3.28
C ASN A 143 7.40 -1.81 -4.58
N PHE A 144 7.76 -0.53 -4.55
CA PHE A 144 8.35 0.18 -5.67
C PHE A 144 9.59 0.94 -5.24
N TYR A 145 10.57 1.02 -6.12
CA TYR A 145 11.70 1.91 -5.98
C TYR A 145 11.40 3.21 -6.71
N VAL A 146 11.31 4.30 -5.98
CA VAL A 146 10.76 5.59 -6.43
C VAL A 146 11.82 6.68 -6.34
N CYS A 147 12.01 7.42 -7.42
CA CYS A 147 12.89 8.58 -7.43
C CYS A 147 12.28 9.72 -6.60
N PRO A 148 12.96 10.22 -5.55
CA PRO A 148 12.43 11.29 -4.71
C PRO A 148 12.32 12.63 -5.45
N LEU A 149 13.02 12.83 -6.58
CA LEU A 149 12.94 14.07 -7.34
C LEU A 149 11.79 14.09 -8.34
N CYS A 150 11.70 13.11 -9.23
CA CYS A 150 10.77 13.15 -10.37
C CYS A 150 9.61 12.15 -10.28
N GLY A 151 9.61 11.24 -9.31
CA GLY A 151 8.56 10.22 -9.18
C GLY A 151 8.68 9.02 -10.10
N TYR A 152 9.77 8.92 -10.89
CA TYR A 152 10.07 7.70 -11.65
C TYR A 152 10.05 6.48 -10.73
N SER A 153 9.40 5.42 -11.15
CA SER A 153 9.18 4.26 -10.29
C SER A 153 9.30 2.95 -11.06
N VAL A 154 9.83 1.95 -10.39
CA VAL A 154 9.99 0.58 -10.89
C VAL A 154 9.50 -0.38 -9.83
N ALA A 155 8.73 -1.39 -10.20
CA ALA A 155 8.29 -2.43 -9.27
C ALA A 155 9.48 -3.25 -8.77
N GLU A 156 9.42 -3.69 -7.51
CA GLU A 156 10.47 -4.48 -6.88
C GLU A 156 10.71 -5.81 -7.60
N ASP A 157 9.66 -6.37 -8.23
CA ASP A 157 9.71 -7.65 -8.94
C ASP A 157 10.26 -7.51 -10.37
N GLU A 158 10.30 -6.29 -10.91
CA GLU A 158 10.87 -6.01 -12.24
C GLU A 158 12.31 -5.49 -12.08
N GLY A 159 13.28 -6.34 -12.34
CA GLY A 159 14.70 -5.94 -12.31
C GLY A 159 14.99 -4.72 -13.18
N ILE A 160 15.75 -3.74 -12.68
CA ILE A 160 16.18 -2.55 -13.44
C ILE A 160 17.34 -2.89 -14.41
N GLY A 161 17.48 -4.12 -14.82
CA GLY A 161 18.43 -4.52 -15.87
C GLY A 161 19.93 -4.41 -15.54
N GLU A 162 20.30 -4.04 -14.34
CA GLU A 162 21.70 -4.04 -13.87
C GLU A 162 21.85 -5.04 -12.73
N LYS A 163 22.74 -6.02 -12.88
CA LYS A 163 22.93 -7.12 -11.92
C LYS A 163 23.14 -6.68 -10.47
N ASP A 164 23.80 -5.55 -10.26
CA ASP A 164 24.06 -5.03 -8.91
C ASP A 164 22.79 -4.45 -8.28
N ILE A 165 21.93 -3.84 -9.09
CA ILE A 165 20.64 -3.31 -8.63
C ILE A 165 19.68 -4.44 -8.32
N GLU A 166 19.59 -5.44 -9.19
CA GLU A 166 18.77 -6.63 -8.93
C GLU A 166 19.19 -7.32 -7.62
N LYS A 167 20.48 -7.38 -7.33
CA LYS A 167 20.98 -7.92 -6.06
C LYS A 167 20.54 -7.09 -4.87
N GLN A 168 20.59 -5.76 -4.95
CA GLN A 168 20.13 -4.85 -3.90
C GLN A 168 18.62 -4.97 -3.69
N MET A 169 17.85 -5.03 -4.77
CA MET A 169 16.38 -5.19 -4.72
C MET A 169 15.98 -6.51 -4.05
N ARG A 170 16.58 -7.63 -4.46
CA ARG A 170 16.32 -8.95 -3.85
C ARG A 170 16.65 -9.01 -2.36
N ALA A 171 17.60 -8.21 -1.91
CA ALA A 171 17.91 -8.08 -0.50
C ALA A 171 16.93 -7.21 0.29
N GLY A 172 15.91 -6.62 -0.37
CA GLY A 172 14.93 -5.75 0.27
C GLY A 172 15.51 -4.43 0.78
N ALA A 173 16.52 -3.89 0.08
CA ALA A 173 17.18 -2.66 0.47
C ALA A 173 16.19 -1.50 0.56
N LEU A 174 16.40 -0.58 1.51
CA LEU A 174 15.55 0.62 1.70
C LEU A 174 15.70 1.62 0.55
N PHE A 175 16.75 1.53 -0.22
CA PHE A 175 16.98 2.29 -1.45
C PHE A 175 17.93 1.52 -2.36
N VAL A 176 17.94 1.88 -3.63
CA VAL A 176 18.91 1.39 -4.62
C VAL A 176 19.56 2.57 -5.30
N GLU A 177 20.80 2.39 -5.75
CA GLU A 177 21.51 3.37 -6.56
C GLU A 177 21.65 2.86 -7.99
N THR A 178 21.25 3.70 -8.94
CA THR A 178 21.35 3.40 -10.38
C THR A 178 22.62 4.02 -10.94
N SER A 179 23.33 3.30 -11.81
CA SER A 179 24.51 3.83 -12.52
C SER A 179 24.11 4.82 -13.61
N LYS A 180 22.91 4.66 -14.20
CA LYS A 180 22.40 5.49 -15.27
C LYS A 180 21.33 6.44 -14.79
N ALA A 181 21.31 7.63 -15.40
CA ALA A 181 20.24 8.57 -15.25
C ALA A 181 18.97 8.03 -15.93
N HIS A 182 17.80 8.28 -15.33
CA HIS A 182 16.50 8.02 -15.93
C HIS A 182 15.88 9.31 -16.47
N GLU A 183 14.95 9.19 -17.40
CA GLU A 183 14.23 10.35 -17.93
C GLU A 183 13.42 11.04 -16.80
N SER A 184 13.37 12.37 -16.80
CA SER A 184 12.50 13.12 -15.90
C SER A 184 11.05 13.06 -16.37
N LEU A 185 10.10 13.28 -15.47
CA LEU A 185 8.66 13.32 -15.78
C LEU A 185 8.33 14.25 -16.98
N PHE A 186 9.06 15.33 -17.14
CA PHE A 186 8.83 16.30 -18.22
C PHE A 186 9.64 16.01 -19.49
N GLY A 187 10.50 14.98 -19.47
CA GLY A 187 11.24 14.47 -20.63
C GLY A 187 12.16 15.46 -21.33
N GLN A 188 12.40 16.63 -20.73
CA GLN A 188 13.29 17.65 -21.31
C GLN A 188 14.76 17.39 -20.99
N TYR A 189 15.02 16.60 -19.95
CA TYR A 189 16.37 16.26 -19.48
C TYR A 189 16.35 14.97 -18.63
N ASN A 190 17.48 14.37 -18.46
CA ASN A 190 17.65 13.25 -17.54
C ASN A 190 17.59 13.73 -16.09
N CYS A 191 16.92 12.96 -15.26
CA CYS A 191 16.91 13.22 -13.82
C CYS A 191 18.28 12.91 -13.23
N ASN A 192 18.83 13.87 -12.47
CA ASN A 192 20.17 13.72 -11.87
C ASN A 192 20.17 12.83 -10.62
N SER A 193 19.02 12.42 -10.11
CA SER A 193 18.99 11.48 -8.98
C SER A 193 19.39 10.09 -9.45
N LYS A 194 20.38 9.54 -8.79
CA LYS A 194 20.74 8.13 -8.93
C LYS A 194 20.11 7.25 -7.85
N LYS A 195 19.50 7.87 -6.83
CA LYS A 195 18.88 7.17 -5.71
C LYS A 195 17.39 6.98 -5.96
N LEU A 196 16.93 5.74 -5.80
CA LEU A 196 15.52 5.38 -5.77
C LEU A 196 15.20 4.81 -4.39
N ASP A 197 14.24 5.40 -3.70
CA ASP A 197 13.81 4.97 -2.37
C ASP A 197 12.74 3.90 -2.47
N ARG A 198 12.83 2.87 -1.63
CA ARG A 198 11.81 1.82 -1.52
C ARG A 198 10.55 2.38 -0.88
N ARG A 199 9.42 2.27 -1.56
CA ARG A 199 8.12 2.75 -1.13
C ARG A 199 7.04 1.71 -1.41
N SER A 200 6.04 1.66 -0.55
CA SER A 200 4.77 0.99 -0.81
C SER A 200 3.76 2.02 -1.30
N LEU A 201 2.73 1.59 -1.99
CA LEU A 201 1.61 2.44 -2.35
C LEU A 201 0.40 2.07 -1.49
N HIS A 202 -0.36 3.08 -1.08
CA HIS A 202 -1.58 2.87 -0.33
C HIS A 202 -2.65 3.89 -0.72
N HIS A 203 -3.88 3.58 -0.37
CA HIS A 203 -5.00 4.50 -0.40
C HIS A 203 -5.86 4.28 0.83
N VAL A 204 -6.15 5.34 1.57
CA VAL A 204 -7.04 5.32 2.74
C VAL A 204 -8.38 5.93 2.33
N PHE A 205 -9.45 5.25 2.70
CA PHE A 205 -10.80 5.75 2.48
C PHE A 205 -11.69 5.45 3.68
N ASN A 206 -12.68 6.30 3.89
CA ASN A 206 -13.66 6.14 4.95
C ASN A 206 -14.91 5.50 4.38
N THR A 207 -15.46 4.53 5.13
CA THR A 207 -16.67 3.81 4.77
C THR A 207 -17.38 3.29 6.02
N ASP A 208 -18.55 2.74 5.83
CA ASP A 208 -19.22 1.99 6.87
C ASP A 208 -18.60 0.60 6.97
N VAL A 209 -18.36 0.13 8.19
CA VAL A 209 -17.69 -1.14 8.46
C VAL A 209 -18.53 -1.98 9.41
N ALA A 210 -18.73 -3.26 9.06
CA ALA A 210 -19.22 -4.27 9.98
C ALA A 210 -18.04 -5.10 10.52
N LYS A 211 -17.75 -4.97 11.80
CA LYS A 211 -16.70 -5.74 12.50
C LYS A 211 -17.31 -6.94 13.20
N ILE A 212 -16.85 -8.11 12.84
CA ILE A 212 -17.30 -9.37 13.42
C ILE A 212 -16.19 -9.93 14.28
N THR A 213 -16.46 -10.18 15.55
CA THR A 213 -15.52 -10.74 16.50
C THR A 213 -16.05 -12.08 17.02
N PHE A 214 -15.23 -13.11 16.96
CA PHE A 214 -15.54 -14.45 17.44
C PHE A 214 -14.78 -14.74 18.72
N ASN A 215 -15.46 -15.31 19.71
CA ASN A 215 -14.84 -15.89 20.89
C ASN A 215 -14.65 -17.41 20.67
N CYS A 216 -13.76 -17.77 19.74
CA CYS A 216 -13.39 -19.16 19.47
C CYS A 216 -11.93 -19.21 19.00
N ASP A 217 -11.37 -20.42 18.98
CA ASP A 217 -10.04 -20.62 18.41
C ASP A 217 -10.11 -20.40 16.88
N THR A 218 -9.49 -19.33 16.44
CA THR A 218 -9.45 -18.87 15.03
C THR A 218 -8.17 -19.29 14.33
N SER A 219 -7.47 -20.29 14.85
CA SER A 219 -6.20 -20.76 14.28
C SER A 219 -6.34 -21.40 12.89
N ASP A 220 -7.53 -21.89 12.57
CA ASP A 220 -7.84 -22.42 11.24
C ASP A 220 -8.44 -21.36 10.30
N TYR A 221 -7.59 -20.83 9.44
CA TYR A 221 -7.96 -19.84 8.42
C TYR A 221 -9.12 -20.32 7.52
N ASN A 222 -9.13 -21.58 7.10
CA ASN A 222 -10.16 -22.10 6.20
C ASN A 222 -11.53 -22.14 6.88
N THR A 223 -11.58 -22.50 8.14
CA THR A 223 -12.81 -22.46 8.94
C THR A 223 -13.31 -21.03 9.06
N MET A 224 -12.43 -20.06 9.34
CA MET A 224 -12.81 -18.64 9.42
C MET A 224 -13.34 -18.10 8.10
N VAL A 225 -12.71 -18.39 6.99
CA VAL A 225 -13.18 -18.02 5.65
C VAL A 225 -14.56 -18.62 5.38
N SER A 226 -14.78 -19.89 5.71
CA SER A 226 -16.08 -20.56 5.54
C SER A 226 -17.19 -19.90 6.36
N VAL A 227 -16.89 -19.50 7.60
CA VAL A 227 -17.86 -18.75 8.47
C VAL A 227 -18.18 -17.39 7.87
N VAL A 228 -17.21 -16.63 7.38
CA VAL A 228 -17.43 -15.34 6.73
C VAL A 228 -18.33 -15.51 5.50
N TYR A 229 -18.08 -16.51 4.65
CA TYR A 229 -18.94 -16.79 3.51
C TYR A 229 -20.35 -17.18 3.92
N ALA A 230 -20.53 -17.93 4.99
CA ALA A 230 -21.85 -18.30 5.50
C ALA A 230 -22.65 -17.12 6.06
N ILE A 231 -21.95 -16.06 6.54
CA ILE A 231 -22.61 -14.84 7.03
C ILE A 231 -23.00 -13.92 5.87
N LEU A 232 -22.26 -13.94 4.76
CA LEU A 232 -22.48 -13.06 3.61
C LEU A 232 -23.55 -13.59 2.63
N ASN A 233 -23.94 -14.86 2.72
CA ASN A 233 -24.97 -15.51 1.92
C ASN A 233 -26.28 -15.67 2.72
#